data_b708bf7696c6a0d3e95a692442c139b7
#
_entry.id   b708bf7696c6a0d3e95a692442c139b7
#
_cell.length_a   1.000
_cell.length_b   1.000
_cell.length_c   1.000
_cell.angle_alpha   90.00
_cell.angle_beta   90.00
_cell.angle_gamma   90.00
#
_symmetry.space_group_name_H-M   'P 1'
#
loop_
_entity.id
_entity.type
_entity.pdbx_description
1 polymer ?
#
loop_
_entity_poly.entity_id
_entity_poly.type
_entity_poly.pdbx_seq_one_letter_code
_entity_poly.pdbx_strand_id
1 'polypeptide(L)'
;MTEAGTNAVHVLVGGVGLPWLRDLDFGTQFVRRVAEMEWPDGVLIEDLSYAAHRVLHTLQMMKPAKVILVGAMPRDTDPPGTIRRYVLDLTPPPDEEVIDRLGEAAGGIIDLEHTLAVVRYWRGFPEDTVVIEVEPADKSFGLGFSDEVEAAVDQVLAMVREEIGAGVRHE
;
A
#
# COMPACT_ATOMS: atom_id res chain seq x y z
N MET A 1 38.98 -1.54 -1.33
CA MET A 1 37.69 -0.96 -1.68
C MET A 1 36.64 -2.04 -1.51
N THR A 2 35.95 -2.02 -0.40
CA THR A 2 34.79 -2.87 -0.19
C THR A 2 33.62 -2.18 -0.91
N GLU A 3 33.17 -2.74 -2.01
CA GLU A 3 31.89 -2.40 -2.58
C GLU A 3 30.85 -2.67 -1.49
N ALA A 4 30.26 -1.59 -0.96
CA ALA A 4 29.05 -1.71 -0.21
C ALA A 4 28.00 -2.26 -1.17
N GLY A 5 27.79 -3.57 -1.12
CA GLY A 5 26.72 -4.22 -1.86
C GLY A 5 25.43 -3.49 -1.49
N THR A 6 24.84 -2.80 -2.45
CA THR A 6 23.47 -2.34 -2.35
C THR A 6 22.63 -3.58 -2.12
N ASN A 7 22.21 -3.82 -0.86
CA ASN A 7 21.28 -4.91 -0.58
C ASN A 7 20.04 -4.68 -1.45
N ALA A 8 19.84 -5.55 -2.43
CA ALA A 8 18.70 -5.47 -3.31
C ALA A 8 17.42 -5.57 -2.47
N VAL A 9 16.44 -4.70 -2.75
CA VAL A 9 15.14 -4.76 -2.09
C VAL A 9 14.40 -6.00 -2.60
N HIS A 10 14.07 -6.91 -1.68
CA HIS A 10 13.29 -8.11 -1.98
C HIS A 10 11.81 -7.92 -1.68
N VAL A 11 11.50 -7.21 -0.60
CA VAL A 11 10.13 -6.93 -0.17
C VAL A 11 9.97 -5.43 0.00
N LEU A 12 9.01 -4.86 -0.71
CA LEU A 12 8.59 -3.48 -0.53
C LEU A 12 7.27 -3.45 0.21
N VAL A 13 7.25 -2.80 1.37
CA VAL A 13 6.02 -2.47 2.09
C VAL A 13 5.68 -1.02 1.80
N GLY A 14 4.60 -0.80 1.10
CA GLY A 14 4.15 0.52 0.68
C GLY A 14 2.86 0.94 1.36
N GLY A 15 2.84 2.13 1.94
CA GLY A 15 1.63 2.75 2.46
C GLY A 15 1.06 3.74 1.46
N VAL A 16 -0.24 3.67 1.23
CA VAL A 16 -0.96 4.64 0.40
C VAL A 16 -2.07 5.27 1.22
N GLY A 17 -2.08 6.59 1.29
CA GLY A 17 -3.07 7.35 2.06
C GLY A 17 -3.39 8.69 1.43
N LEU A 18 -4.49 9.28 1.88
CA LEU A 18 -4.89 10.64 1.56
C LEU A 18 -4.57 11.54 2.76
N PRO A 19 -3.53 12.37 2.68
CA PRO A 19 -3.12 13.23 3.79
C PRO A 19 -4.27 14.12 4.30
N TRP A 20 -4.34 14.32 5.62
CA TRP A 20 -5.32 15.16 6.31
C TRP A 20 -6.77 14.65 6.30
N LEU A 21 -7.01 13.42 5.84
CA LEU A 21 -8.35 12.80 5.79
C LEU A 21 -8.50 11.64 6.79
N ARG A 22 -7.98 11.80 8.00
CA ARG A 22 -8.10 10.86 9.13
C ARG A 22 -7.84 9.41 8.71
N ASP A 23 -8.87 8.55 8.73
CA ASP A 23 -8.72 7.12 8.43
C ASP A 23 -8.28 6.84 6.99
N LEU A 24 -8.61 7.72 6.04
CA LEU A 24 -8.14 7.58 4.65
C LEU A 24 -6.63 7.80 4.50
N ASP A 25 -5.98 8.38 5.50
CA ASP A 25 -4.52 8.51 5.56
C ASP A 25 -3.83 7.31 6.23
N PHE A 26 -4.54 6.21 6.41
CA PHE A 26 -4.04 5.05 7.15
C PHE A 26 -2.71 4.55 6.64
N GLY A 27 -2.58 4.31 5.33
CA GLY A 27 -1.36 3.75 4.76
C GLY A 27 -0.12 4.61 5.02
N THR A 28 -0.22 5.91 4.81
CA THR A 28 0.87 6.87 5.07
C THR A 28 1.25 6.89 6.55
N GLN A 29 0.27 7.02 7.44
CA GLN A 29 0.54 7.08 8.87
C GLN A 29 1.06 5.76 9.42
N PHE A 30 0.55 4.63 8.91
CA PHE A 30 1.04 3.31 9.27
C PHE A 30 2.53 3.15 8.96
N VAL A 31 2.93 3.38 7.70
CA VAL A 31 4.34 3.20 7.31
C VAL A 31 5.27 4.16 8.03
N ARG A 32 4.84 5.39 8.32
CA ARG A 32 5.61 6.33 9.14
C ARG A 32 5.84 5.83 10.55
N ARG A 33 4.83 5.21 11.17
CA ARG A 33 4.95 4.65 12.53
C ARG A 33 5.90 3.46 12.59
N VAL A 34 5.93 2.62 11.55
CA VAL A 34 6.68 1.36 11.57
C VAL A 34 8.04 1.44 10.87
N ALA A 35 8.33 2.51 10.14
CA ALA A 35 9.58 2.67 9.39
C ALA A 35 10.83 2.64 10.29
N GLU A 36 10.71 3.16 11.52
CA GLU A 36 11.80 3.21 12.51
C GLU A 36 12.02 1.87 13.25
N MET A 37 11.15 0.88 13.04
CA MET A 37 11.29 -0.44 13.64
C MET A 37 12.37 -1.26 12.93
N GLU A 38 12.84 -2.33 13.58
CA GLU A 38 13.75 -3.27 12.97
C GLU A 38 13.02 -4.17 11.97
N TRP A 39 13.60 -4.28 10.78
CA TRP A 39 13.10 -5.12 9.69
C TRP A 39 14.21 -6.03 9.17
N PRO A 40 13.88 -7.23 8.65
CA PRO A 40 14.86 -8.08 8.01
C PRO A 40 15.58 -7.41 6.85
N ASP A 41 16.80 -7.84 6.55
CA ASP A 41 17.54 -7.36 5.39
C ASP A 41 16.73 -7.54 4.10
N GLY A 42 16.80 -6.56 3.22
CA GLY A 42 16.06 -6.58 1.95
C GLY A 42 14.60 -6.14 2.05
N VAL A 43 14.11 -5.78 3.23
CA VAL A 43 12.78 -5.18 3.43
C VAL A 43 12.89 -3.67 3.44
N LEU A 44 12.09 -3.01 2.61
CA LEU A 44 11.99 -1.55 2.57
C LEU A 44 10.57 -1.11 2.90
N ILE A 45 10.45 -0.14 3.78
CA ILE A 45 9.18 0.48 4.17
C ILE A 45 9.12 1.88 3.56
N GLU A 46 8.13 2.13 2.72
CA GLU A 46 8.00 3.39 1.97
C GLU A 46 6.59 3.95 1.98
N ASP A 47 6.51 5.27 1.97
CA ASP A 47 5.28 6.00 1.68
C ASP A 47 5.11 6.09 0.16
N LEU A 48 4.06 5.49 -0.37
CA LEU A 48 3.73 5.50 -1.79
C LEU A 48 2.53 6.41 -2.12
N SER A 49 2.22 7.36 -1.24
CA SER A 49 1.10 8.30 -1.37
C SER A 49 1.42 9.43 -2.35
N TYR A 50 1.82 9.08 -3.56
CA TYR A 50 2.11 10.00 -4.64
C TYR A 50 1.61 9.43 -5.98
N ALA A 51 1.72 10.24 -7.02
CA ALA A 51 1.18 9.89 -8.33
C ALA A 51 1.57 8.47 -8.78
N ALA A 52 0.61 7.70 -9.26
CA ALA A 52 0.79 6.28 -9.56
C ALA A 52 1.91 6.01 -10.58
N HIS A 53 2.18 6.94 -11.51
CA HIS A 53 3.31 6.79 -12.44
C HIS A 53 4.67 6.81 -11.73
N ARG A 54 4.79 7.54 -10.60
CA ARG A 54 6.00 7.50 -9.77
C ARG A 54 6.12 6.20 -9.01
N VAL A 55 5.00 5.66 -8.54
CA VAL A 55 4.96 4.31 -7.93
C VAL A 55 5.41 3.28 -8.94
N LEU A 56 4.87 3.33 -10.16
CA LEU A 56 5.26 2.46 -11.27
C LEU A 56 6.77 2.55 -11.54
N HIS A 57 7.31 3.77 -11.63
CA HIS A 57 8.74 3.97 -11.84
C HIS A 57 9.60 3.40 -10.70
N THR A 58 9.18 3.61 -9.46
CA THR A 58 9.84 3.05 -8.28
C THR A 58 9.90 1.52 -8.35
N LEU A 59 8.79 0.87 -8.69
CA LEU A 59 8.73 -0.59 -8.86
C LEU A 59 9.63 -1.08 -10.00
N GLN A 60 9.69 -0.34 -11.11
CA GLN A 60 10.56 -0.67 -12.24
C GLN A 60 12.04 -0.55 -11.88
N MET A 61 12.40 0.41 -11.04
CA MET A 61 13.78 0.61 -10.58
C MET A 61 14.20 -0.42 -9.52
N MET A 62 13.36 -0.68 -8.54
CA MET A 62 13.66 -1.58 -7.42
C MET A 62 13.50 -3.05 -7.77
N LYS A 63 12.53 -3.39 -8.62
CA LYS A 63 12.16 -4.76 -8.98
C LYS A 63 12.02 -5.68 -7.77
N PRO A 64 11.21 -5.31 -6.77
CA PRO A 64 11.01 -6.17 -5.60
C PRO A 64 10.35 -7.48 -6.03
N ALA A 65 10.72 -8.56 -5.36
CA ALA A 65 10.09 -9.86 -5.60
C ALA A 65 8.69 -9.94 -4.96
N LYS A 66 8.45 -9.15 -3.93
CA LYS A 66 7.17 -9.05 -3.22
C LYS A 66 6.84 -7.61 -2.90
N VAL A 67 5.55 -7.27 -3.06
CA VAL A 67 4.99 -5.97 -2.65
C VAL A 67 3.85 -6.20 -1.67
N ILE A 68 3.86 -5.48 -0.56
CA ILE A 68 2.78 -5.45 0.42
C ILE A 68 2.27 -4.02 0.46
N LEU A 69 1.03 -3.80 0.02
CA LEU A 69 0.39 -2.49 0.05
C LEU A 69 -0.56 -2.38 1.23
N VAL A 70 -0.47 -1.28 1.96
CA VAL A 70 -1.29 -0.99 3.12
C VAL A 70 -2.03 0.31 2.92
N GLY A 71 -3.33 0.33 3.19
CA GLY A 71 -4.15 1.53 3.09
C GLY A 71 -5.55 1.34 3.62
N ALA A 72 -6.34 2.40 3.60
CA ALA A 72 -7.76 2.34 3.87
C ALA A 72 -8.55 2.23 2.56
N MET A 73 -9.61 1.44 2.59
CA MET A 73 -10.49 1.26 1.43
C MET A 73 -11.95 1.26 1.91
N PRO A 74 -12.73 2.32 1.61
CA PRO A 74 -14.15 2.34 1.94
C PRO A 74 -14.91 1.42 1.00
N ARG A 75 -15.37 0.30 1.53
CA ARG A 75 -16.20 -0.66 0.80
C ARG A 75 -17.66 -0.61 1.21
N ASP A 76 -17.93 -0.05 2.39
CA ASP A 76 -19.27 0.13 2.97
C ASP A 76 -20.05 -1.19 3.15
N THR A 77 -19.34 -2.31 3.17
CA THR A 77 -19.90 -3.67 3.33
C THR A 77 -19.58 -4.29 4.69
N ASP A 78 -18.52 -3.82 5.35
CA ASP A 78 -18.05 -4.33 6.62
C ASP A 78 -17.98 -3.23 7.68
N PRO A 79 -18.02 -3.58 8.98
CA PRO A 79 -17.86 -2.59 10.03
C PRO A 79 -16.52 -1.85 9.96
N PRO A 80 -16.48 -0.56 10.38
CA PRO A 80 -15.23 0.18 10.50
C PRO A 80 -14.17 -0.55 11.31
N GLY A 81 -12.92 -0.47 10.88
CA GLY A 81 -11.79 -1.19 11.50
C GLY A 81 -11.62 -2.62 11.01
N THR A 82 -12.50 -3.14 10.18
CA THR A 82 -12.33 -4.44 9.54
C THR A 82 -11.09 -4.45 8.67
N ILE A 83 -10.27 -5.49 8.81
CA ILE A 83 -9.05 -5.67 8.03
C ILE A 83 -9.30 -6.74 6.97
N ARG A 84 -8.94 -6.45 5.74
CA ARG A 84 -8.97 -7.41 4.62
C ARG A 84 -7.57 -7.59 4.08
N ARG A 85 -7.15 -8.85 3.94
CA ARG A 85 -5.86 -9.22 3.35
C ARG A 85 -6.08 -10.16 2.19
N TYR A 86 -5.53 -9.84 1.04
CA TYR A 86 -5.67 -10.66 -0.15
C TYR A 86 -4.48 -10.52 -1.09
N VAL A 87 -4.25 -11.56 -1.90
CA VAL A 87 -3.32 -11.48 -3.03
C VAL A 87 -4.01 -10.70 -4.15
N LEU A 88 -3.34 -9.69 -4.67
CA LEU A 88 -3.92 -8.83 -5.70
C LEU A 88 -4.12 -9.60 -7.00
N ASP A 89 -5.32 -9.52 -7.55
CA ASP A 89 -5.58 -9.91 -8.93
C ASP A 89 -4.89 -8.91 -9.87
N LEU A 90 -3.92 -9.39 -10.64
CA LEU A 90 -3.10 -8.56 -11.52
C LEU A 90 -3.72 -8.31 -12.89
N THR A 91 -4.94 -8.79 -13.14
CA THR A 91 -5.65 -8.51 -14.38
C THR A 91 -5.76 -7.00 -14.58
N PRO A 92 -5.27 -6.45 -15.70
CA PRO A 92 -5.37 -5.03 -15.97
C PRO A 92 -6.83 -4.57 -16.00
N PRO A 93 -7.16 -3.45 -15.37
CA PRO A 93 -8.51 -2.89 -15.47
C PRO A 93 -8.77 -2.38 -16.91
N PRO A 94 -10.03 -2.21 -17.28
CA PRO A 94 -10.37 -1.63 -18.59
C PRO A 94 -9.94 -0.15 -18.68
N ASP A 95 -9.72 0.33 -19.89
CA ASP A 95 -9.25 1.69 -20.16
C ASP A 95 -10.13 2.76 -19.51
N GLU A 96 -11.44 2.57 -19.50
CA GLU A 96 -12.39 3.51 -18.90
C GLU A 96 -12.16 3.70 -17.41
N GLU A 97 -11.89 2.62 -16.68
CA GLU A 97 -11.60 2.70 -15.24
C GLU A 97 -10.30 3.49 -14.99
N VAL A 98 -9.27 3.26 -15.80
CA VAL A 98 -7.99 3.98 -15.65
C VAL A 98 -8.15 5.46 -15.96
N ILE A 99 -8.93 5.79 -17.00
CA ILE A 99 -9.22 7.19 -17.35
C ILE A 99 -9.94 7.89 -16.19
N ASP A 100 -10.91 7.25 -15.57
CA ASP A 100 -11.63 7.79 -14.41
C ASP A 100 -10.69 8.03 -13.24
N ARG A 101 -9.82 7.07 -12.92
CA ARG A 101 -8.83 7.20 -11.84
C ARG A 101 -7.82 8.32 -12.11
N LEU A 102 -7.37 8.46 -13.33
CA LEU A 102 -6.48 9.56 -13.72
C LEU A 102 -7.19 10.93 -13.61
N GLY A 103 -8.48 10.98 -13.94
CA GLY A 103 -9.31 12.18 -13.76
C GLY A 103 -9.44 12.58 -12.29
N GLU A 104 -9.65 11.63 -11.39
CA GLU A 104 -9.71 11.86 -9.94
C GLU A 104 -8.37 12.39 -9.40
N ALA A 105 -7.25 11.88 -9.92
CA ALA A 105 -5.92 12.36 -9.53
C ALA A 105 -5.68 13.83 -9.88
N ALA A 106 -6.27 14.32 -10.95
CA ALA A 106 -6.23 15.75 -11.29
C ALA A 106 -6.92 16.62 -10.23
N GLY A 107 -7.89 16.06 -9.49
CA GLY A 107 -8.53 16.69 -8.33
C GLY A 107 -7.81 16.43 -7.00
N GLY A 108 -6.66 15.76 -7.01
CA GLY A 108 -5.88 15.44 -5.81
C GLY A 108 -6.23 14.11 -5.13
N ILE A 109 -7.10 13.30 -5.72
CA ILE A 109 -7.47 11.99 -5.17
C ILE A 109 -6.53 10.92 -5.72
N ILE A 110 -5.52 10.58 -4.91
CA ILE A 110 -4.55 9.52 -5.20
C ILE A 110 -4.58 8.56 -4.02
N ASP A 111 -5.60 7.73 -3.98
CA ASP A 111 -5.83 6.75 -2.92
C ASP A 111 -5.30 5.36 -3.30
N LEU A 112 -5.54 4.39 -2.43
CA LEU A 112 -5.13 3.00 -2.66
C LEU A 112 -5.77 2.44 -3.93
N GLU A 113 -7.06 2.67 -4.15
CA GLU A 113 -7.77 2.18 -5.32
C GLU A 113 -7.20 2.76 -6.62
N HIS A 114 -6.90 4.06 -6.64
CA HIS A 114 -6.21 4.70 -7.77
C HIS A 114 -4.87 4.03 -8.07
N THR A 115 -4.04 3.85 -7.06
CA THR A 115 -2.72 3.23 -7.20
C THR A 115 -2.82 1.79 -7.70
N LEU A 116 -3.73 1.00 -7.15
CA LEU A 116 -3.95 -0.38 -7.59
C LEU A 116 -4.39 -0.45 -9.06
N ALA A 117 -5.33 0.39 -9.47
CA ALA A 117 -5.84 0.38 -10.84
C ALA A 117 -4.77 0.83 -11.86
N VAL A 118 -4.13 1.95 -11.60
CA VAL A 118 -3.16 2.54 -12.55
C VAL A 118 -1.91 1.68 -12.69
N VAL A 119 -1.35 1.19 -11.60
CA VAL A 119 -0.14 0.36 -11.65
C VAL A 119 -0.41 -1.01 -12.28
N ARG A 120 -1.59 -1.62 -12.04
CA ARG A 120 -1.99 -2.85 -12.73
C ARG A 120 -2.12 -2.67 -14.24
N TYR A 121 -2.69 -1.56 -14.66
CA TYR A 121 -2.88 -1.27 -16.08
C TYR A 121 -1.56 -1.35 -16.87
N TRP A 122 -0.49 -0.82 -16.31
CA TRP A 122 0.85 -0.90 -16.89
C TRP A 122 1.67 -2.11 -16.42
N ARG A 123 1.04 -3.08 -15.77
CA ARG A 123 1.68 -4.33 -15.32
C ARG A 123 2.91 -4.11 -14.45
N GLY A 124 2.85 -3.12 -13.55
CA GLY A 124 3.98 -2.73 -12.71
C GLY A 124 4.18 -3.57 -11.46
N PHE A 125 3.16 -4.31 -11.02
CA PHE A 125 3.27 -5.14 -9.82
C PHE A 125 3.91 -6.51 -10.10
N PRO A 126 4.74 -7.03 -9.16
CA PRO A 126 5.19 -8.42 -9.21
C PRO A 126 4.03 -9.40 -8.94
N GLU A 127 4.21 -10.66 -9.29
CA GLU A 127 3.19 -11.71 -9.08
C GLU A 127 2.78 -11.82 -7.60
N ASP A 128 3.74 -11.73 -6.68
CA ASP A 128 3.45 -11.73 -5.25
C ASP A 128 3.20 -10.30 -4.74
N THR A 129 2.02 -9.79 -5.03
CA THR A 129 1.53 -8.52 -4.48
C THR A 129 0.35 -8.78 -3.56
N VAL A 130 0.49 -8.38 -2.30
CA VAL A 130 -0.51 -8.53 -1.25
C VAL A 130 -1.04 -7.15 -0.86
N VAL A 131 -2.35 -7.05 -0.68
CA VAL A 131 -3.00 -5.84 -0.16
C VAL A 131 -3.54 -6.13 1.24
N ILE A 132 -3.28 -5.22 2.15
CA ILE A 132 -3.85 -5.19 3.50
C ILE A 132 -4.59 -3.87 3.63
N GLU A 133 -5.91 -3.92 3.64
CA GLU A 133 -6.76 -2.74 3.70
C GLU A 133 -7.62 -2.71 4.95
N VAL A 134 -7.89 -1.52 5.45
CA VAL A 134 -8.72 -1.28 6.63
C VAL A 134 -9.97 -0.51 6.21
N GLU A 135 -11.13 -0.92 6.72
CA GLU A 135 -12.37 -0.17 6.53
C GLU A 135 -12.35 1.11 7.38
N PRO A 136 -12.45 2.30 6.77
CA PRO A 136 -12.45 3.55 7.51
C PRO A 136 -13.79 3.82 8.21
N ALA A 137 -13.73 4.53 9.35
CA ALA A 137 -14.89 5.08 10.04
C ALA A 137 -15.03 6.57 9.76
N ASP A 138 -13.97 7.34 9.99
CA ASP A 138 -13.94 8.79 9.87
C ASP A 138 -13.10 9.23 8.66
N LYS A 139 -13.77 9.78 7.67
CA LYS A 139 -13.16 10.29 6.42
C LYS A 139 -13.13 11.81 6.37
N SER A 140 -13.43 12.48 7.48
CA SER A 140 -13.45 13.94 7.55
C SER A 140 -12.05 14.53 7.56
N PHE A 141 -11.97 15.82 7.25
CA PHE A 141 -10.72 16.56 7.32
C PHE A 141 -10.17 16.62 8.75
N GLY A 142 -8.91 16.30 8.91
CA GLY A 142 -8.24 16.33 10.20
C GLY A 142 -7.14 15.30 10.33
N LEU A 143 -6.52 15.25 11.51
CA LEU A 143 -5.45 14.31 11.86
C LEU A 143 -5.94 13.26 12.87
N GLY A 144 -5.30 12.10 12.82
CA GLY A 144 -5.55 11.01 13.74
C GLY A 144 -6.63 10.05 13.25
N PHE A 145 -6.54 8.80 13.70
CA PHE A 145 -7.50 7.76 13.35
C PHE A 145 -8.72 7.77 14.30
N SER A 146 -9.83 7.26 13.80
CA SER A 146 -10.93 6.82 14.66
C SER A 146 -10.46 5.71 15.61
N ASP A 147 -11.20 5.49 16.70
CA ASP A 147 -10.85 4.44 17.66
C ASP A 147 -10.85 3.05 17.01
N GLU A 148 -11.77 2.78 16.10
CA GLU A 148 -11.90 1.53 15.37
C GLU A 148 -10.68 1.25 14.50
N VAL A 149 -10.17 2.25 13.80
CA VAL A 149 -8.99 2.11 12.93
C VAL A 149 -7.71 2.10 13.75
N GLU A 150 -7.61 2.90 14.80
CA GLU A 150 -6.47 2.84 15.72
C GLU A 150 -6.32 1.45 16.35
N ALA A 151 -7.43 0.82 16.72
CA ALA A 151 -7.43 -0.55 17.27
C ALA A 151 -6.95 -1.61 16.25
N ALA A 152 -7.00 -1.32 14.95
CA ALA A 152 -6.56 -2.24 13.90
C ALA A 152 -5.05 -2.20 13.65
N VAL A 153 -4.35 -1.16 14.07
CA VAL A 153 -2.92 -0.92 13.72
C VAL A 153 -2.03 -2.11 14.08
N ASP A 154 -2.13 -2.64 15.29
CA ASP A 154 -1.27 -3.74 15.75
C ASP A 154 -1.52 -5.03 14.95
N GLN A 155 -2.76 -5.30 14.60
CA GLN A 155 -3.09 -6.48 13.78
C GLN A 155 -2.58 -6.32 12.34
N VAL A 156 -2.67 -5.15 11.76
CA VAL A 156 -2.08 -4.86 10.44
C VAL A 156 -0.57 -5.06 10.48
N LEU A 157 0.10 -4.58 11.52
CA LEU A 157 1.54 -4.79 11.70
C LEU A 157 1.88 -6.29 11.78
N ALA A 158 1.11 -7.06 12.54
CA ALA A 158 1.29 -8.51 12.63
C ALA A 158 1.13 -9.19 11.27
N MET A 159 0.13 -8.79 10.49
CA MET A 159 -0.09 -9.31 9.14
C MET A 159 1.06 -8.97 8.18
N VAL A 160 1.59 -7.75 8.24
CA VAL A 160 2.77 -7.35 7.45
C VAL A 160 3.96 -8.23 7.80
N ARG A 161 4.22 -8.45 9.09
CA ARG A 161 5.32 -9.33 9.53
C ARG A 161 5.12 -10.78 9.09
N GLU A 162 3.89 -11.30 9.13
CA GLU A 162 3.57 -12.64 8.63
C GLU A 162 3.86 -12.75 7.13
N GLU A 163 3.46 -11.76 6.33
CA GLU A 163 3.71 -11.75 4.89
C GLU A 163 5.20 -11.70 4.56
N ILE A 164 5.98 -10.93 5.30
CA ILE A 164 7.43 -10.87 5.16
C ILE A 164 8.05 -12.24 5.52
N GLY A 165 7.61 -12.84 6.62
CA GLY A 165 8.10 -14.14 7.08
C GLY A 165 7.72 -15.31 6.17
N ALA A 166 6.63 -15.22 5.43
CA ALA A 166 6.21 -16.23 4.47
C ALA A 166 7.09 -16.29 3.22
N GLY A 167 7.94 -15.27 2.99
CA GLY A 167 8.77 -15.18 1.80
C GLY A 167 7.98 -14.84 0.54
N VAL A 168 8.56 -15.10 -0.62
CA VAL A 168 7.98 -14.80 -1.94
C VAL A 168 7.22 -16.01 -2.44
N ARG A 169 5.96 -15.80 -2.88
CA ARG A 169 5.15 -16.82 -3.56
C ARG A 169 5.57 -16.87 -5.03
N HIS A 170 5.74 -18.09 -5.53
CA HIS A 170 5.92 -18.37 -6.94
C HIS A 170 4.77 -19.26 -7.40
N GLU A 171 4.11 -18.92 -8.50
CA GLU A 171 3.18 -19.80 -9.19
C GLU A 171 3.93 -20.75 -10.15
#